data_5c9fadc13f9d2098e5c70f90b16948d9
#
_entry.id   5c9fadc13f9d2098e5c70f90b16948d9
#
_cell.length_a   1.000
_cell.length_b   1.000
_cell.length_c   1.000
_cell.angle_alpha   90.00
_cell.angle_beta   90.00
_cell.angle_gamma   90.00
#
_symmetry.space_group_name_H-M   'P 1'
#
loop_
_entity.id
_entity.type
_entity.pdbx_description
1 polymer ?
#
loop_
_entity_poly.entity_id
_entity_poly.type
_entity_poly.pdbx_seq_one_letter_code
_entity_poly.pdbx_strand_id
1 'polypeptide(L)'
;MIRVGTAMYGLMCGDDGCLKPVMKICARIFDVREIDASTPLSYQHMGGDAGTRKIARAMIGYCDCPLLLTQKDVRVRIRGKLFPLADEICMDNLCIDVTGSEDVSVGDTAVLLGEPGVTDDRIVQRNDMDYVHADWLSMTAERLEKVYL
;
A
#
# COMPACT_ATOMS: atom_id res chain seq x y z
N MET A 1 -13.95 0.50 34.56
CA MET A 1 -13.91 1.17 33.24
C MET A 1 -12.89 0.43 32.38
N ILE A 2 -13.27 -0.07 31.22
CA ILE A 2 -12.38 -0.77 30.28
C ILE A 2 -12.08 0.21 29.15
N ARG A 3 -10.79 0.32 28.76
CA ARG A 3 -10.37 1.09 27.60
C ARG A 3 -9.89 0.11 26.54
N VAL A 4 -10.67 -0.09 25.49
CA VAL A 4 -10.31 -0.93 24.35
C VAL A 4 -9.54 -0.04 23.36
N GLY A 5 -8.31 -0.43 23.06
CA GLY A 5 -7.44 0.30 22.12
C GLY A 5 -7.53 -0.27 20.71
N THR A 6 -6.39 -0.61 20.12
CA THR A 6 -6.23 -1.07 18.73
C THR A 6 -7.05 -2.30 18.38
N ALA A 7 -7.43 -3.13 19.35
CA ALA A 7 -8.32 -4.27 19.14
C ALA A 7 -9.69 -3.85 18.57
N MET A 8 -10.21 -2.65 18.90
CA MET A 8 -11.45 -2.14 18.30
C MET A 8 -11.34 -1.93 16.79
N TYR A 9 -10.15 -1.75 16.28
CA TYR A 9 -9.89 -1.54 14.86
C TYR A 9 -9.46 -2.83 14.14
N GLY A 10 -9.57 -3.97 14.83
CA GLY A 10 -9.19 -5.25 14.25
C GLY A 10 -7.67 -5.44 14.06
N LEU A 11 -6.86 -4.69 14.80
CA LEU A 11 -5.42 -4.62 14.59
C LEU A 11 -4.58 -5.44 15.57
N MET A 12 -5.20 -6.09 16.53
CA MET A 12 -4.57 -7.01 17.49
C MET A 12 -5.20 -8.38 17.35
N CYS A 13 -4.82 -9.11 16.34
CA CYS A 13 -5.18 -10.52 16.24
C CYS A 13 -3.95 -11.37 16.54
N GLY A 14 -4.10 -12.30 17.49
CA GLY A 14 -3.35 -13.53 17.43
C GLY A 14 -3.71 -14.32 16.16
N ASP A 15 -3.02 -15.41 15.90
CA ASP A 15 -3.20 -16.27 14.71
C ASP A 15 -4.61 -16.89 14.56
N ASP A 16 -5.51 -16.62 15.50
CA ASP A 16 -6.87 -17.18 15.56
C ASP A 16 -7.90 -16.44 14.70
N GLY A 17 -7.53 -15.32 14.09
CA GLY A 17 -8.37 -14.57 13.13
C GLY A 17 -9.68 -14.03 13.70
N CYS A 18 -9.78 -13.90 15.03
CA CYS A 18 -11.04 -13.50 15.71
C CYS A 18 -11.46 -12.04 15.48
N LEU A 19 -10.52 -11.17 15.09
CA LEU A 19 -10.80 -9.78 14.77
C LEU A 19 -10.58 -9.53 13.27
N LYS A 20 -11.34 -8.57 12.72
CA LYS A 20 -11.21 -8.16 11.32
C LYS A 20 -10.80 -6.69 11.24
N PRO A 21 -9.86 -6.32 10.36
CA PRO A 21 -9.54 -4.92 10.12
C PRO A 21 -10.79 -4.12 9.75
N VAL A 22 -10.99 -2.98 10.42
CA VAL A 22 -12.12 -2.07 10.14
C VAL A 22 -11.73 -0.93 9.22
N MET A 23 -10.43 -0.79 8.89
CA MET A 23 -9.93 0.24 7.99
C MET A 23 -9.33 -0.40 6.74
N LYS A 24 -9.64 0.21 5.61
CA LYS A 24 -9.07 -0.13 4.31
C LYS A 24 -8.55 1.15 3.66
N ILE A 25 -7.30 1.13 3.18
CA ILE A 25 -6.73 2.23 2.42
C ILE A 25 -6.67 1.81 0.95
N CYS A 26 -7.30 2.63 0.11
CA CYS A 26 -7.39 2.41 -1.32
C CYS A 26 -6.97 3.66 -2.08
N ALA A 27 -6.41 3.46 -3.26
CA ALA A 27 -6.13 4.54 -4.20
C ALA A 27 -6.60 4.17 -5.60
N ARG A 28 -6.91 5.18 -6.42
CA ARG A 28 -7.29 4.97 -7.80
C ARG A 28 -6.05 4.91 -8.69
N ILE A 29 -6.02 3.96 -9.61
CA ILE A 29 -5.02 3.93 -10.69
C ILE A 29 -5.39 5.02 -11.70
N PHE A 30 -4.48 5.96 -11.93
CA PHE A 30 -4.70 7.07 -12.84
C PHE A 30 -3.88 6.98 -14.13
N ASP A 31 -2.88 6.10 -14.17
CA ASP A 31 -2.01 5.90 -15.31
C ASP A 31 -1.54 4.45 -15.38
N VAL A 32 -1.49 3.88 -16.60
CA VAL A 32 -0.91 2.55 -16.86
C VAL A 32 -0.18 2.64 -18.18
N ARG A 33 1.11 2.32 -18.19
CA ARG A 33 1.93 2.36 -19.40
C ARG A 33 3.06 1.35 -19.40
N GLU A 34 3.52 0.99 -20.58
CA GLU A 34 4.77 0.29 -20.77
C GLU A 34 5.91 1.29 -20.87
N ILE A 35 7.02 0.98 -20.23
CA ILE A 35 8.23 1.81 -20.20
C ILE A 35 9.45 0.93 -20.40
N ASP A 36 10.56 1.52 -20.84
CA ASP A 36 11.86 0.90 -20.76
C ASP A 36 12.25 0.68 -19.30
N ALA A 37 12.83 -0.47 -18.96
CA ALA A 37 13.20 -0.81 -17.58
C ALA A 37 14.26 0.15 -17.00
N SER A 38 15.01 0.85 -17.84
CA SER A 38 15.95 1.89 -17.44
C SER A 38 15.31 3.25 -17.14
N THR A 39 14.00 3.42 -17.40
CA THR A 39 13.30 4.69 -17.19
C THR A 39 13.17 4.99 -15.70
N PRO A 40 13.62 6.18 -15.23
CA PRO A 40 13.43 6.60 -13.85
C PRO A 40 11.94 6.77 -13.52
N LEU A 41 11.52 6.27 -12.34
CA LEU A 41 10.13 6.33 -11.88
C LEU A 41 9.93 7.21 -10.65
N SER A 42 10.99 7.38 -9.85
CA SER A 42 10.96 8.14 -8.61
C SER A 42 12.18 9.06 -8.47
N TYR A 43 12.42 9.56 -7.27
CA TYR A 43 13.52 10.47 -6.97
C TYR A 43 14.90 9.83 -7.07
N GLN A 44 14.99 8.54 -6.80
CA GLN A 44 16.22 7.77 -6.95
C GLN A 44 16.07 6.82 -8.13
N HIS A 45 16.97 6.97 -9.09
CA HIS A 45 17.00 6.08 -10.24
C HIS A 45 17.58 4.72 -9.83
N MET A 46 16.72 3.78 -9.57
CA MET A 46 17.08 2.37 -9.51
C MET A 46 17.03 1.81 -10.93
N GLY A 47 18.12 2.01 -11.69
CA GLY A 47 18.21 1.44 -13.04
C GLY A 47 17.93 -0.06 -13.01
N GLY A 48 16.89 -0.48 -13.71
CA GLY A 48 16.56 -1.89 -13.87
C GLY A 48 17.40 -2.54 -14.97
N ASP A 49 17.31 -3.87 -15.05
CA ASP A 49 17.85 -4.63 -16.16
C ASP A 49 17.18 -4.22 -17.49
N ALA A 50 17.85 -4.51 -18.60
CA ALA A 50 17.29 -4.22 -19.93
C ALA A 50 15.95 -4.95 -20.14
N GLY A 51 14.98 -4.26 -20.74
CA GLY A 51 13.66 -4.81 -21.06
C GLY A 51 12.55 -3.79 -20.92
N THR A 52 11.31 -4.26 -21.08
CA THR A 52 10.10 -3.46 -20.95
C THR A 52 9.39 -3.84 -19.65
N ARG A 53 8.93 -2.83 -18.91
CA ARG A 53 8.09 -3.00 -17.71
C ARG A 53 6.74 -2.33 -17.93
N LYS A 54 5.68 -2.93 -17.38
CA LYS A 54 4.35 -2.32 -17.33
C LYS A 54 4.13 -1.73 -15.95
N ILE A 55 3.92 -0.42 -15.87
CA ILE A 55 3.81 0.32 -14.62
C ILE A 55 2.40 0.90 -14.50
N ALA A 56 1.76 0.64 -13.36
CA ALA A 56 0.55 1.32 -12.93
C ALA A 56 0.90 2.38 -11.88
N ARG A 57 0.28 3.55 -11.97
CA ARG A 57 0.47 4.64 -11.00
C ARG A 57 -0.82 4.86 -10.21
N ALA A 58 -0.71 4.80 -8.90
CA ALA A 58 -1.82 5.05 -7.97
C ALA A 58 -1.67 6.42 -7.31
N MET A 59 -2.80 7.13 -7.16
CA MET A 59 -2.85 8.48 -6.60
C MET A 59 -2.86 8.45 -5.08
N ILE A 60 -1.73 8.04 -4.48
CA ILE A 60 -1.46 8.06 -3.05
C ILE A 60 0.05 7.99 -2.84
N GLY A 61 0.59 8.77 -1.92
CA GLY A 61 2.01 8.78 -1.62
C GLY A 61 2.29 8.99 -0.13
N TYR A 62 3.54 9.32 0.21
CA TYR A 62 3.92 9.50 1.61
C TYR A 62 3.29 10.74 2.26
N CYS A 63 2.82 11.74 1.49
CA CYS A 63 2.04 12.85 2.03
C CYS A 63 0.66 12.42 2.54
N ASP A 64 0.12 11.34 1.98
CA ASP A 64 -1.18 10.79 2.41
C ASP A 64 -1.01 9.82 3.55
N CYS A 65 0.05 9.05 3.50
CA CYS A 65 0.31 7.93 4.37
C CYS A 65 1.83 7.83 4.66
N PRO A 66 2.36 8.67 5.58
CA PRO A 66 3.81 8.75 5.87
C PRO A 66 4.43 7.42 6.26
N LEU A 67 3.65 6.54 6.88
CA LEU A 67 4.13 5.21 7.29
C LEU A 67 4.50 4.29 6.12
N LEU A 68 4.05 4.58 4.90
CA LEU A 68 4.52 3.87 3.72
C LEU A 68 6.04 3.91 3.59
N LEU A 69 6.68 5.02 3.98
CA LEU A 69 8.16 5.18 3.94
C LEU A 69 8.90 4.23 4.89
N THR A 70 8.23 3.73 5.92
CA THR A 70 8.84 2.82 6.90
C THR A 70 8.79 1.36 6.47
N GLN A 71 8.07 1.07 5.39
CA GLN A 71 7.82 -0.29 4.92
C GLN A 71 8.85 -0.70 3.85
N LYS A 72 9.48 -1.86 4.04
CA LYS A 72 10.47 -2.39 3.08
C LYS A 72 9.83 -3.15 1.91
N ASP A 73 8.69 -3.78 2.14
CA ASP A 73 8.02 -4.67 1.17
C ASP A 73 6.55 -4.28 1.03
N VAL A 74 6.30 -3.05 0.54
CA VAL A 74 4.94 -2.62 0.24
C VAL A 74 4.40 -3.43 -0.93
N ARG A 75 3.28 -4.10 -0.70
CA ARG A 75 2.53 -4.82 -1.73
C ARG A 75 1.14 -4.23 -1.86
N VAL A 76 0.70 -4.11 -3.08
CA VAL A 76 -0.57 -3.52 -3.43
C VAL A 76 -1.45 -4.56 -4.09
N ARG A 77 -2.73 -4.65 -3.70
CA ARG A 77 -3.68 -5.54 -4.36
C ARG A 77 -4.49 -4.78 -5.40
N ILE A 78 -4.47 -5.27 -6.64
CA ILE A 78 -5.29 -4.77 -7.73
C ILE A 78 -6.01 -5.96 -8.36
N ARG A 79 -7.34 -5.90 -8.51
CA ARG A 79 -8.16 -7.00 -9.06
C ARG A 79 -7.86 -8.37 -8.41
N GLY A 80 -7.64 -8.38 -7.10
CA GLY A 80 -7.37 -9.62 -6.34
C GLY A 80 -5.93 -10.14 -6.41
N LYS A 81 -5.07 -9.60 -7.27
CA LYS A 81 -3.66 -9.97 -7.40
C LYS A 81 -2.77 -9.01 -6.62
N LEU A 82 -1.65 -9.54 -6.07
CA LEU A 82 -0.65 -8.74 -5.35
C LEU A 82 0.49 -8.34 -6.28
N PHE A 83 0.85 -7.06 -6.23
CA PHE A 83 1.93 -6.47 -7.01
C PHE A 83 2.91 -5.74 -6.10
N PRO A 84 4.23 -5.80 -6.39
CA PRO A 84 5.24 -5.03 -5.68
C PRO A 84 5.23 -3.57 -6.16
N LEU A 85 5.85 -2.68 -5.40
CA LEU A 85 6.21 -1.38 -5.92
C LEU A 85 7.33 -1.52 -6.95
N ALA A 86 7.30 -0.65 -7.94
CA ALA A 86 8.28 -0.61 -9.02
C ALA A 86 9.52 0.20 -8.64
N ASP A 87 9.41 1.13 -7.70
CA ASP A 87 10.44 2.06 -7.26
C ASP A 87 10.06 2.66 -5.90
N GLU A 88 10.85 3.60 -5.39
CA GLU A 88 10.57 4.33 -4.16
C GLU A 88 9.24 5.10 -4.22
N ILE A 89 8.68 5.32 -3.04
CA ILE A 89 7.40 6.01 -2.87
C ILE A 89 7.58 7.50 -3.08
N CYS A 90 6.80 8.08 -3.98
CA CYS A 90 6.76 9.51 -4.21
C CYS A 90 5.81 10.23 -3.24
N MET A 91 5.85 11.55 -3.25
CA MET A 91 5.03 12.40 -2.40
C MET A 91 3.54 12.12 -2.56
N ASP A 92 3.05 12.04 -3.80
CA ASP A 92 1.63 11.99 -4.15
C ASP A 92 1.22 10.73 -4.92
N ASN A 93 2.17 9.86 -5.27
CA ASN A 93 1.87 8.67 -6.06
C ASN A 93 2.79 7.50 -5.76
N LEU A 94 2.30 6.30 -6.08
CA LEU A 94 3.04 5.04 -6.07
C LEU A 94 3.18 4.54 -7.50
N CYS A 95 4.36 4.04 -7.83
CA CYS A 95 4.62 3.27 -9.04
C CYS A 95 4.59 1.78 -8.69
N ILE A 96 3.69 1.04 -9.32
CA ILE A 96 3.41 -0.37 -9.05
C ILE A 96 3.82 -1.18 -10.27
N ASP A 97 4.63 -2.21 -10.07
CA ASP A 97 5.03 -3.11 -11.16
C ASP A 97 3.93 -4.12 -11.44
N VAL A 98 3.25 -3.95 -12.56
CA VAL A 98 2.19 -4.82 -13.04
C VAL A 98 2.61 -5.59 -14.30
N THR A 99 3.92 -5.75 -14.52
CA THR A 99 4.48 -6.51 -15.64
C THR A 99 3.89 -7.92 -15.67
N GLY A 100 3.49 -8.37 -16.84
CA GLY A 100 2.82 -9.66 -17.03
C GLY A 100 1.34 -9.68 -16.68
N SER A 101 0.74 -8.54 -16.28
CA SER A 101 -0.71 -8.42 -16.04
C SER A 101 -1.36 -7.57 -17.14
N GLU A 102 -2.23 -8.18 -17.93
CA GLU A 102 -2.94 -7.48 -19.01
C GLU A 102 -4.21 -6.77 -18.52
N ASP A 103 -4.77 -7.25 -17.41
CA ASP A 103 -6.08 -6.87 -16.88
C ASP A 103 -6.07 -5.60 -16.02
N VAL A 104 -4.90 -5.06 -15.64
CA VAL A 104 -4.80 -3.81 -14.89
C VAL A 104 -4.98 -2.61 -15.80
N SER A 105 -5.90 -1.71 -15.43
CA SER A 105 -6.31 -0.56 -16.24
C SER A 105 -6.47 0.71 -15.39
N VAL A 106 -6.45 1.86 -16.06
CA VAL A 106 -6.81 3.14 -15.45
C VAL A 106 -8.25 3.07 -14.91
N GLY A 107 -8.45 3.59 -13.69
CA GLY A 107 -9.71 3.53 -12.98
C GLY A 107 -9.83 2.36 -12.00
N ASP A 108 -8.94 1.37 -12.07
CA ASP A 108 -8.90 0.29 -11.08
C ASP A 108 -8.56 0.81 -9.68
N THR A 109 -8.95 0.04 -8.68
CA THR A 109 -8.64 0.33 -7.28
C THR A 109 -7.43 -0.48 -6.83
N ALA A 110 -6.43 0.22 -6.34
CA ALA A 110 -5.28 -0.33 -5.64
C ALA A 110 -5.55 -0.33 -4.14
N VAL A 111 -5.48 -1.48 -3.49
CA VAL A 111 -5.65 -1.64 -2.04
C VAL A 111 -4.27 -1.72 -1.40
N LEU A 112 -4.01 -0.83 -0.43
CA LEU A 112 -2.73 -0.72 0.25
C LEU A 112 -2.77 -1.25 1.69
N LEU A 113 -3.94 -1.29 2.31
CA LEU A 113 -4.12 -1.76 3.68
C LEU A 113 -5.51 -2.38 3.84
N GLY A 114 -5.66 -3.29 4.81
CA GLY A 114 -6.95 -3.85 5.23
C GLY A 114 -7.38 -5.10 4.44
N GLU A 115 -6.49 -5.71 3.69
CA GLU A 115 -6.70 -7.03 3.06
C GLU A 115 -5.51 -7.96 3.30
N PRO A 116 -5.71 -9.28 3.43
CA PRO A 116 -4.63 -10.24 3.67
C PRO A 116 -3.52 -10.16 2.62
N GLY A 117 -2.27 -10.13 3.05
CA GLY A 117 -1.08 -10.09 2.18
C GLY A 117 -0.78 -8.74 1.53
N VAL A 118 -1.63 -7.74 1.75
CA VAL A 118 -1.37 -6.36 1.37
C VAL A 118 -0.58 -5.70 2.48
N THR A 119 0.53 -5.03 2.15
CA THR A 119 1.42 -4.35 3.10
C THR A 119 1.52 -5.18 4.38
N ASP A 120 2.43 -6.10 4.40
CA ASP A 120 2.52 -7.24 5.32
C ASP A 120 2.03 -6.93 6.75
N ASP A 121 0.91 -7.53 7.16
CA ASP A 121 0.42 -7.47 8.54
C ASP A 121 1.48 -7.93 9.57
N ARG A 122 2.51 -8.68 9.13
CA ARG A 122 3.64 -9.14 9.93
C ARG A 122 4.70 -8.08 10.18
N ILE A 123 4.69 -6.94 9.51
CA ILE A 123 5.62 -5.85 9.80
C ILE A 123 5.37 -5.32 11.21
N VAL A 124 4.16 -5.45 11.69
CA VAL A 124 3.76 -5.16 13.07
C VAL A 124 4.39 -6.10 14.08
N GLN A 125 4.59 -7.37 13.73
CA GLN A 125 5.18 -8.36 14.63
C GLN A 125 6.72 -8.33 14.66
N ARG A 126 7.36 -7.66 13.70
CA ARG A 126 8.82 -7.74 13.51
C ARG A 126 9.63 -6.78 14.35
N ASN A 127 9.05 -5.77 14.93
CA ASN A 127 9.77 -4.72 15.65
C ASN A 127 9.25 -4.49 17.06
N ASP A 128 8.97 -5.46 17.90
CA ASP A 128 8.63 -5.26 19.33
C ASP A 128 7.81 -3.99 19.67
N MET A 129 7.16 -3.38 18.68
CA MET A 129 6.39 -2.16 18.83
C MET A 129 4.98 -2.35 18.26
N ASP A 130 4.05 -2.70 19.15
CA ASP A 130 2.59 -2.76 18.92
C ASP A 130 1.96 -1.41 18.45
N TYR A 131 2.79 -0.41 18.15
CA TYR A 131 2.35 0.96 17.88
C TYR A 131 2.05 1.26 16.40
N VAL A 132 2.56 0.46 15.48
CA VAL A 132 2.51 0.78 14.04
C VAL A 132 1.08 0.87 13.51
N HIS A 133 0.16 0.06 14.00
CA HIS A 133 -1.24 0.10 13.54
C HIS A 133 -2.02 1.33 14.00
N ALA A 134 -1.83 1.75 15.24
CA ALA A 134 -2.48 2.96 15.75
C ALA A 134 -1.97 4.19 15.00
N ASP A 135 -0.68 4.20 14.64
CA ASP A 135 -0.07 5.27 13.86
C ASP A 135 -0.64 5.34 12.45
N TRP A 136 -0.88 4.22 11.75
CA TRP A 136 -1.56 4.20 10.47
C TRP A 136 -2.94 4.87 10.51
N LEU A 137 -3.70 4.60 11.57
CA LEU A 137 -5.03 5.19 11.77
C LEU A 137 -4.95 6.71 12.01
N SER A 138 -3.91 7.18 12.69
CA SER A 138 -3.78 8.56 13.13
C SER A 138 -3.02 9.45 12.15
N MET A 139 -2.14 8.88 11.31
CA MET A 139 -1.24 9.64 10.42
C MET A 139 -1.70 9.70 8.97
N THR A 140 -2.90 9.22 8.66
CA THR A 140 -3.49 9.42 7.32
C THR A 140 -3.88 10.87 7.12
N ALA A 141 -3.56 11.42 5.95
CA ALA A 141 -3.87 12.83 5.64
C ALA A 141 -5.38 13.11 5.62
N GLU A 142 -5.75 14.34 6.00
CA GLU A 142 -7.15 14.80 5.96
C GLU A 142 -7.71 14.82 4.53
N ARG A 143 -6.88 14.94 3.51
CA ARG A 143 -7.27 14.95 2.10
C ARG A 143 -7.77 13.60 1.59
N LEU A 144 -7.50 12.50 2.32
CA LEU A 144 -8.08 11.21 1.98
C LEU A 144 -9.57 11.22 2.29
N GLU A 145 -10.39 10.92 1.29
CA GLU A 145 -11.82 10.75 1.47
C GLU A 145 -12.10 9.58 2.42
N LYS A 146 -12.90 9.83 3.45
CA LYS A 146 -13.33 8.83 4.43
C LYS A 146 -14.72 8.34 4.08
N VAL A 147 -14.79 7.08 3.67
CA VAL A 147 -16.06 6.41 3.38
C VAL A 147 -16.37 5.46 4.52
N TYR A 148 -17.52 5.62 5.14
CA TYR A 148 -18.04 4.74 6.20
C TYR A 148 -19.05 3.78 5.59
N LEU A 149 -18.85 2.46 5.79
CA LEU A 149 -19.67 1.39 5.23
C LEU A 149 -20.57 0.75 6.29
#